data_c7c3c6e8ae6cac5491674c5c295d7812
#
_entry.id   c7c3c6e8ae6cac5491674c5c295d7812
#
_cell.length_a   1.000
_cell.length_b   1.000
_cell.length_c   1.000
_cell.angle_alpha   90.00
_cell.angle_beta   90.00
_cell.angle_gamma   90.00
#
_symmetry.space_group_name_H-M   'P 1'
#
loop_
_entity.id
_entity.type
_entity.pdbx_description
1 polymer ?
#
loop_
_entity_poly.entity_id
_entity_poly.type
_entity_poly.pdbx_seq_one_letter_code
_entity_poly.pdbx_strand_id
1 'polypeptide(L)'
;MTRALYSSYSGNLYQVRRADGQTKDIPVEEPGGFVKSSVQDDFCAGSKCTISIIYDQSSYKNDLKKSPPVYWLKEGAKEADANRAPIYISGRKAYGFYRDAWSATGYRNNNTKGVATGDEEESMYMVVDGRHYNDLCCFNYGNAETTGNDDGPGTMECIYFGSDKDWGGPGQGNGPWVAADLEDGVFKGNDAGWQWGKTHTTPWPNALSIEADYVTAMLKGPNDGTFKLKGGSAQKGKLNTMWDGPRKRGYSPRKLQGAIVLGNGGDGSDGGAGTFFEGCMTIGNPPDSIDDKVQANIVAAGYGSKIELKKPDPIEPFKDTLTIPGKIEAENYDKGGNGQGFLDTDIENENSLYREDNAGLDSAGDAIIYGWGYANDWLRYTIKVSKNDSLDITARVSSPSDSTFFSILVDDKDIAKIMVPNTSDWKNFETVTTTVPAITAGDHVLKIQIDKPYFNLDWIEFTAAKEKTALPQFSLRTNSSQIYSVYDVLGNRVTSFQASESSMQNIWDKARVDLPGGIYVIKTNSKTIRISNTK
;
A
#
# COMPACT_ATOMS: atom_id res chain seq x y z
N MET A 1 15.78 -14.02 -0.97
CA MET A 1 17.18 -14.48 -0.79
C MET A 1 18.04 -13.48 -0.02
N THR A 2 17.71 -12.23 -0.05
CA THR A 2 18.55 -11.14 0.50
C THR A 2 18.32 -10.84 1.99
N ARG A 3 17.15 -11.20 2.54
CA ARG A 3 16.74 -10.91 3.92
C ARG A 3 15.62 -11.81 4.42
N ALA A 4 15.37 -11.76 5.72
CA ALA A 4 14.13 -12.25 6.31
C ALA A 4 12.93 -11.39 5.87
N LEU A 5 11.78 -12.01 5.61
CA LEU A 5 10.53 -11.33 5.23
C LEU A 5 9.62 -11.03 6.43
N TYR A 6 9.99 -11.49 7.63
CA TYR A 6 9.33 -11.13 8.89
C TYR A 6 10.30 -11.16 10.07
N SER A 7 10.02 -10.37 11.09
CA SER A 7 10.97 -10.00 12.15
C SER A 7 11.46 -11.16 13.02
N SER A 8 10.69 -12.24 13.17
CA SER A 8 11.06 -13.39 13.99
C SER A 8 11.78 -14.51 13.20
N TYR A 9 11.96 -14.35 11.87
CA TYR A 9 12.63 -15.39 11.09
C TYR A 9 14.13 -15.43 11.39
N SER A 10 14.61 -16.61 11.77
CA SER A 10 16.03 -16.89 12.09
C SER A 10 16.61 -18.07 11.31
N GLY A 11 15.90 -18.51 10.25
CA GLY A 11 16.27 -19.68 9.45
C GLY A 11 17.20 -19.36 8.29
N ASN A 12 17.37 -20.37 7.44
CA ASN A 12 18.15 -20.27 6.21
C ASN A 12 17.35 -19.63 5.09
N LEU A 13 17.99 -18.80 4.27
CA LEU A 13 17.36 -18.15 3.13
C LEU A 13 17.50 -18.96 1.85
N TYR A 14 18.64 -19.59 1.64
CA TYR A 14 18.89 -20.48 0.51
C TYR A 14 20.04 -21.43 0.84
N GLN A 15 20.25 -22.43 -0.02
CA GLN A 15 21.37 -23.35 0.05
C GLN A 15 22.22 -23.22 -1.21
N VAL A 16 23.51 -23.24 -1.08
CA VAL A 16 24.45 -23.32 -2.19
C VAL A 16 25.09 -24.70 -2.29
N ARG A 17 25.45 -25.11 -3.51
CA ARG A 17 26.15 -26.34 -3.84
C ARG A 17 27.46 -26.01 -4.54
N ARG A 18 28.55 -26.50 -3.99
CA ARG A 18 29.89 -26.36 -4.56
C ARG A 18 30.12 -27.42 -5.67
N ALA A 19 31.09 -27.18 -6.54
CA ALA A 19 31.39 -28.07 -7.69
C ALA A 19 31.76 -29.50 -7.29
N ASP A 20 32.25 -29.73 -6.05
CA ASP A 20 32.53 -31.06 -5.48
C ASP A 20 31.29 -31.76 -4.89
N GLY A 21 30.11 -31.16 -5.03
CA GLY A 21 28.83 -31.67 -4.55
C GLY A 21 28.48 -31.31 -3.11
N GLN A 22 29.39 -30.74 -2.33
CA GLN A 22 29.09 -30.30 -0.97
C GLN A 22 28.07 -29.14 -0.98
N THR A 23 27.23 -29.08 0.05
CA THR A 23 26.22 -28.03 0.20
C THR A 23 26.41 -27.23 1.48
N LYS A 24 25.96 -25.98 1.45
CA LYS A 24 26.00 -25.07 2.59
C LYS A 24 24.73 -24.22 2.65
N ASP A 25 24.07 -24.23 3.78
CA ASP A 25 22.93 -23.34 4.04
C ASP A 25 23.42 -21.93 4.36
N ILE A 26 22.73 -20.95 3.82
CA ILE A 26 23.04 -19.54 3.99
C ILE A 26 21.95 -18.91 4.86
N PRO A 27 22.25 -18.62 6.14
CA PRO A 27 21.26 -18.12 7.10
C PRO A 27 21.11 -16.59 7.03
N VAL A 28 20.17 -16.07 7.81
CA VAL A 28 20.18 -14.65 8.19
C VAL A 28 21.28 -14.36 9.20
N GLU A 29 21.74 -13.11 9.28
CA GLU A 29 22.73 -12.66 10.27
C GLU A 29 22.15 -12.69 11.69
N GLU A 30 20.91 -12.24 11.82
CA GLU A 30 20.12 -12.16 13.05
C GLU A 30 18.63 -12.38 12.75
N PRO A 31 17.76 -12.68 13.72
CA PRO A 31 16.34 -12.80 13.49
C PRO A 31 15.76 -11.53 12.84
N GLY A 32 15.01 -11.69 11.74
CA GLY A 32 14.44 -10.59 10.96
C GLY A 32 15.47 -9.79 10.15
N GLY A 33 16.73 -10.19 10.15
CA GLY A 33 17.85 -9.47 9.53
C GLY A 33 18.12 -9.86 8.07
N PHE A 34 19.28 -9.43 7.60
CA PHE A 34 19.76 -9.66 6.24
C PHE A 34 20.49 -11.01 6.14
N VAL A 35 20.77 -11.41 4.91
CA VAL A 35 21.54 -12.62 4.60
C VAL A 35 22.97 -12.52 5.15
N LYS A 36 23.46 -13.60 5.75
CA LYS A 36 24.88 -13.74 6.13
C LYS A 36 25.71 -14.23 4.93
N SER A 37 25.90 -13.36 3.94
CA SER A 37 26.56 -13.72 2.67
C SER A 37 28.02 -14.14 2.82
N SER A 38 28.72 -13.74 3.90
CA SER A 38 30.09 -14.21 4.21
C SER A 38 30.18 -15.74 4.27
N VAL A 39 29.13 -16.42 4.72
CA VAL A 39 29.07 -17.89 4.74
C VAL A 39 29.15 -18.48 3.33
N GLN A 40 28.50 -17.84 2.34
CA GLN A 40 28.64 -18.22 0.93
C GLN A 40 30.02 -17.87 0.39
N ASP A 41 30.52 -16.66 0.65
CA ASP A 41 31.82 -16.20 0.17
C ASP A 41 32.93 -17.15 0.61
N ASP A 42 32.93 -17.52 1.89
CA ASP A 42 33.92 -18.45 2.46
C ASP A 42 33.77 -19.86 1.88
N PHE A 43 32.55 -20.38 1.81
CA PHE A 43 32.28 -21.73 1.32
C PHE A 43 32.58 -21.89 -0.17
N CYS A 44 32.31 -20.87 -0.97
CA CYS A 44 32.48 -20.89 -2.43
C CYS A 44 33.87 -20.38 -2.88
N ALA A 45 34.73 -20.00 -1.94
CA ALA A 45 36.07 -19.51 -2.27
C ALA A 45 36.85 -20.54 -3.11
N GLY A 46 37.33 -20.10 -4.29
CA GLY A 46 38.09 -20.94 -5.21
C GLY A 46 37.29 -22.03 -5.95
N SER A 47 35.96 -22.04 -5.83
CA SER A 47 35.10 -23.01 -6.49
C SER A 47 33.88 -22.33 -7.12
N LYS A 48 33.30 -22.97 -8.15
CA LYS A 48 31.97 -22.60 -8.62
C LYS A 48 30.92 -23.10 -7.64
N CYS A 49 29.93 -22.25 -7.35
CA CYS A 49 28.76 -22.62 -6.56
C CYS A 49 27.48 -22.36 -7.35
N THR A 50 26.49 -23.20 -7.12
CA THR A 50 25.14 -23.03 -7.62
C THR A 50 24.14 -22.92 -6.47
N ILE A 51 22.98 -22.33 -6.71
CA ILE A 51 21.88 -22.29 -5.73
C ILE A 51 21.12 -23.62 -5.83
N SER A 52 21.17 -24.46 -4.80
CA SER A 52 20.49 -25.76 -4.80
C SER A 52 19.07 -25.73 -4.24
N ILE A 53 18.79 -24.83 -3.30
CA ILE A 53 17.47 -24.64 -2.68
C ILE A 53 17.27 -23.16 -2.40
N ILE A 54 16.07 -22.64 -2.67
CA ILE A 54 15.58 -21.37 -2.14
C ILE A 54 14.54 -21.72 -1.08
N TYR A 55 14.79 -21.38 0.18
CA TYR A 55 13.95 -21.77 1.29
C TYR A 55 12.70 -20.89 1.40
N ASP A 56 11.56 -21.55 1.61
CA ASP A 56 10.32 -20.90 2.05
C ASP A 56 10.45 -20.54 3.53
N GLN A 57 10.34 -19.26 3.82
CA GLN A 57 10.43 -18.75 5.19
C GLN A 57 9.17 -19.02 6.02
N SER A 58 8.05 -19.39 5.38
CA SER A 58 6.80 -19.69 6.05
C SER A 58 6.83 -21.02 6.81
N SER A 59 5.80 -21.30 7.60
CA SER A 59 5.61 -22.59 8.26
C SER A 59 5.29 -23.72 7.28
N TYR A 60 4.89 -23.42 6.04
CA TYR A 60 4.53 -24.41 5.03
C TYR A 60 5.73 -25.13 4.40
N LYS A 61 6.92 -24.48 4.39
CA LYS A 61 8.17 -25.03 3.85
C LYS A 61 8.04 -25.45 2.38
N ASN A 62 7.44 -24.59 1.57
CA ASN A 62 7.35 -24.76 0.12
C ASN A 62 8.67 -24.43 -0.58
N ASP A 63 9.77 -25.05 -0.13
CA ASP A 63 11.11 -24.80 -0.65
C ASP A 63 11.16 -25.00 -2.15
N LEU A 64 11.86 -24.10 -2.87
CA LEU A 64 12.05 -24.20 -4.30
C LEU A 64 13.37 -24.90 -4.61
N LYS A 65 13.29 -25.90 -5.46
CA LYS A 65 14.43 -26.61 -6.04
C LYS A 65 14.44 -26.39 -7.56
N LYS A 66 15.53 -26.72 -8.25
CA LYS A 66 15.56 -26.65 -9.70
C LYS A 66 14.35 -27.35 -10.29
N SER A 67 13.73 -26.73 -11.30
CA SER A 67 12.53 -27.29 -11.94
C SER A 67 12.79 -28.71 -12.46
N PRO A 68 11.91 -29.67 -12.18
CA PRO A 68 11.95 -31.01 -12.78
C PRO A 68 11.69 -30.92 -14.29
N PRO A 69 11.79 -32.02 -15.04
CA PRO A 69 11.36 -32.05 -16.43
C PRO A 69 9.91 -31.55 -16.59
N VAL A 70 9.73 -30.60 -17.52
CA VAL A 70 8.44 -29.99 -17.90
C VAL A 70 8.40 -29.85 -19.42
N TYR A 71 7.29 -29.32 -19.97
CA TYR A 71 7.05 -29.37 -21.41
C TYR A 71 8.22 -28.82 -22.28
N TRP A 72 8.73 -27.61 -22.00
CA TRP A 72 9.85 -27.03 -22.75
C TRP A 72 11.23 -27.38 -22.20
N LEU A 73 11.35 -27.80 -20.96
CA LEU A 73 12.59 -28.22 -20.31
C LEU A 73 12.62 -29.73 -20.07
N LYS A 74 12.70 -30.52 -21.11
CA LYS A 74 12.62 -32.00 -21.06
C LYS A 74 13.64 -32.66 -20.15
N GLU A 75 14.82 -32.04 -19.98
CA GLU A 75 15.89 -32.53 -19.09
C GLU A 75 15.77 -31.94 -17.67
N GLY A 76 14.74 -31.12 -17.42
CA GLY A 76 14.63 -30.30 -16.22
C GLY A 76 15.59 -29.11 -16.24
N ALA A 77 15.42 -28.23 -15.25
CA ALA A 77 16.24 -27.03 -15.13
C ALA A 77 17.61 -27.30 -14.50
N LYS A 78 18.52 -26.34 -14.68
CA LYS A 78 19.82 -26.26 -14.02
C LYS A 78 19.74 -25.38 -12.79
N GLU A 79 20.61 -25.62 -11.83
CA GLU A 79 20.83 -24.72 -10.71
C GLU A 79 21.52 -23.42 -11.21
N ALA A 80 21.10 -22.26 -10.68
CA ALA A 80 21.69 -20.97 -11.03
C ALA A 80 23.08 -20.81 -10.43
N ASP A 81 23.97 -20.05 -11.07
CA ASP A 81 25.26 -19.63 -10.50
C ASP A 81 25.01 -18.72 -9.29
N ALA A 82 25.48 -19.13 -8.11
CA ALA A 82 25.23 -18.46 -6.85
C ALA A 82 25.97 -17.12 -6.70
N ASN A 83 27.04 -16.90 -7.48
CA ASN A 83 27.91 -15.73 -7.34
C ASN A 83 27.67 -14.65 -8.41
N ARG A 84 26.74 -14.89 -9.34
CA ARG A 84 26.60 -14.05 -10.53
C ARG A 84 25.90 -12.72 -10.30
N ALA A 85 25.05 -12.60 -9.28
CA ALA A 85 24.32 -11.36 -8.98
C ALA A 85 24.66 -10.82 -7.59
N PRO A 86 25.88 -10.36 -7.34
CA PRO A 86 26.21 -9.69 -6.08
C PRO A 86 25.57 -8.31 -6.05
N ILE A 87 24.93 -7.98 -4.95
CA ILE A 87 24.35 -6.66 -4.66
C ILE A 87 24.75 -6.17 -3.28
N TYR A 88 24.45 -4.90 -3.01
CA TYR A 88 24.43 -4.37 -1.67
C TYR A 88 22.97 -4.09 -1.25
N ILE A 89 22.68 -4.35 0.02
CA ILE A 89 21.42 -4.04 0.65
C ILE A 89 21.72 -3.51 2.05
N SER A 90 21.45 -2.23 2.28
CA SER A 90 21.78 -1.54 3.55
C SER A 90 23.22 -1.81 4.01
N GLY A 91 24.19 -1.58 3.13
CA GLY A 91 25.63 -1.76 3.41
C GLY A 91 26.15 -3.21 3.41
N ARG A 92 25.27 -4.19 3.37
CA ARG A 92 25.60 -5.62 3.42
C ARG A 92 25.64 -6.21 2.02
N LYS A 93 26.62 -7.05 1.76
CA LYS A 93 26.66 -7.84 0.53
C LYS A 93 25.58 -8.92 0.56
N ALA A 94 24.90 -9.10 -0.55
CA ALA A 94 23.91 -10.14 -0.76
C ALA A 94 23.99 -10.67 -2.20
N TYR A 95 23.25 -11.74 -2.49
CA TYR A 95 23.20 -12.33 -3.82
C TYR A 95 21.76 -12.55 -4.26
N GLY A 96 21.48 -12.31 -5.56
CA GLY A 96 20.23 -12.64 -6.21
C GLY A 96 20.28 -13.98 -6.94
N PHE A 97 19.11 -14.49 -7.32
CA PHE A 97 18.97 -15.53 -8.31
C PHE A 97 19.04 -14.89 -9.70
N TYR A 98 20.13 -15.17 -10.42
CA TYR A 98 20.41 -14.64 -11.77
C TYR A 98 20.11 -15.68 -12.84
N ARG A 99 19.45 -15.27 -13.90
CA ARG A 99 19.12 -16.11 -15.02
C ARG A 99 19.35 -15.39 -16.36
N ASP A 100 20.15 -16.00 -17.26
CA ASP A 100 20.20 -15.61 -18.67
C ASP A 100 19.04 -16.23 -19.46
N ALA A 101 18.68 -15.60 -20.57
CA ALA A 101 17.79 -16.20 -21.57
C ALA A 101 18.34 -17.55 -22.06
N TRP A 102 17.46 -18.51 -22.28
CA TRP A 102 17.77 -19.85 -22.80
C TRP A 102 18.80 -20.62 -21.96
N SER A 103 18.94 -20.29 -20.68
CA SER A 103 19.93 -20.94 -19.80
C SER A 103 19.46 -22.26 -19.21
N ALA A 104 18.22 -22.62 -19.41
CA ALA A 104 17.55 -23.73 -18.76
C ALA A 104 17.62 -23.64 -17.22
N THR A 105 17.61 -22.42 -16.65
CA THR A 105 17.72 -22.18 -15.21
C THR A 105 16.37 -21.76 -14.65
N GLY A 106 15.91 -22.40 -13.58
CA GLY A 106 14.64 -22.06 -12.93
C GLY A 106 14.33 -22.98 -11.76
N TYR A 107 13.45 -22.52 -10.89
CA TYR A 107 13.09 -23.20 -9.65
C TYR A 107 11.60 -23.43 -9.58
N ARG A 108 11.22 -24.55 -8.95
CA ARG A 108 9.81 -24.95 -8.89
C ARG A 108 9.51 -25.82 -7.68
N ASN A 109 8.26 -25.76 -7.23
CA ASN A 109 7.68 -26.73 -6.30
C ASN A 109 6.25 -27.06 -6.77
N ASN A 110 6.00 -28.30 -7.20
CA ASN A 110 4.69 -28.78 -7.65
C ASN A 110 3.83 -29.36 -6.51
N ASN A 111 4.40 -29.47 -5.30
CA ASN A 111 3.73 -30.09 -4.16
C ASN A 111 3.71 -29.13 -2.97
N THR A 112 2.93 -28.08 -3.10
CA THR A 112 2.87 -26.96 -2.15
C THR A 112 1.73 -27.14 -1.12
N LYS A 113 1.75 -26.28 -0.11
CA LYS A 113 0.69 -26.13 0.90
C LYS A 113 0.38 -24.66 1.08
N GLY A 114 -0.90 -24.31 1.27
CA GLY A 114 -1.28 -22.92 1.53
C GLY A 114 -0.97 -21.98 0.36
N VAL A 115 -1.01 -22.48 -0.86
CA VAL A 115 -0.98 -21.72 -2.11
C VAL A 115 -2.37 -21.80 -2.74
N ALA A 116 -2.84 -20.72 -3.33
CA ALA A 116 -4.18 -20.65 -3.91
C ALA A 116 -4.39 -21.69 -5.03
N THR A 117 -5.59 -22.25 -5.07
CA THR A 117 -6.03 -23.22 -6.06
C THR A 117 -7.41 -22.85 -6.59
N GLY A 118 -7.74 -23.28 -7.80
CA GLY A 118 -9.02 -22.93 -8.44
C GLY A 118 -9.14 -21.42 -8.63
N ASP A 119 -10.19 -20.84 -8.08
CA ASP A 119 -10.43 -19.38 -8.13
C ASP A 119 -10.22 -18.69 -6.77
N GLU A 120 -9.45 -19.29 -5.86
CA GLU A 120 -9.10 -18.69 -4.57
C GLU A 120 -8.28 -17.40 -4.80
N GLU A 121 -8.59 -16.37 -4.02
CA GLU A 121 -7.86 -15.10 -4.10
C GLU A 121 -6.38 -15.27 -3.73
N GLU A 122 -5.52 -14.59 -4.46
CA GLU A 122 -4.10 -14.55 -4.12
C GLU A 122 -3.48 -13.17 -4.40
N SER A 123 -2.37 -12.92 -3.72
CA SER A 123 -1.56 -11.71 -3.92
C SER A 123 -0.09 -12.09 -3.84
N MET A 124 0.73 -11.45 -4.66
CA MET A 124 2.15 -11.73 -4.70
C MET A 124 2.97 -10.48 -5.05
N TYR A 125 4.22 -10.46 -4.60
CA TYR A 125 5.19 -9.48 -5.07
C TYR A 125 6.55 -10.15 -5.29
N MET A 126 7.38 -9.51 -6.10
CA MET A 126 8.82 -9.78 -6.20
C MET A 126 9.62 -8.49 -6.29
N VAL A 127 10.87 -8.55 -5.82
CA VAL A 127 11.88 -7.53 -6.06
C VAL A 127 12.91 -8.08 -7.02
N VAL A 128 13.12 -7.34 -8.11
CA VAL A 128 13.98 -7.74 -9.23
C VAL A 128 14.98 -6.65 -9.61
N ASP A 129 16.01 -7.04 -10.36
CA ASP A 129 16.92 -6.10 -11.02
C ASP A 129 16.19 -5.42 -12.19
N GLY A 130 16.06 -4.11 -12.13
CA GLY A 130 15.40 -3.31 -13.16
C GLY A 130 16.25 -3.06 -14.41
N ARG A 131 17.50 -3.51 -14.41
CA ARG A 131 18.44 -3.40 -15.55
C ARG A 131 18.72 -4.74 -16.23
N HIS A 132 18.36 -5.85 -15.58
CA HIS A 132 18.53 -7.20 -16.12
C HIS A 132 17.18 -7.79 -16.52
N TYR A 133 16.82 -7.65 -17.77
CA TYR A 133 15.60 -8.14 -18.40
C TYR A 133 15.82 -8.27 -19.92
N ASN A 134 14.89 -8.91 -20.62
CA ASN A 134 14.85 -8.94 -22.09
C ASN A 134 13.39 -8.86 -22.59
N ASP A 135 13.21 -9.03 -23.89
CA ASP A 135 11.93 -8.95 -24.59
C ASP A 135 11.30 -10.32 -24.89
N LEU A 136 11.67 -11.34 -24.13
CA LEU A 136 11.18 -12.71 -24.30
C LEU A 136 10.45 -13.21 -23.04
N CYS A 137 9.58 -14.18 -23.20
CA CYS A 137 8.90 -14.91 -22.13
C CYS A 137 9.69 -16.19 -21.78
N CYS A 138 9.78 -16.61 -20.52
CA CYS A 138 9.25 -15.95 -19.34
C CYS A 138 10.30 -15.87 -18.25
N PHE A 139 10.34 -14.73 -17.57
CA PHE A 139 10.98 -14.60 -16.26
C PHE A 139 9.88 -14.33 -15.24
N ASN A 140 9.33 -15.42 -14.70
CA ASN A 140 8.13 -15.41 -13.87
C ASN A 140 8.42 -15.69 -12.40
N TYR A 141 7.52 -15.22 -11.54
CA TYR A 141 7.37 -15.65 -10.15
C TYR A 141 5.89 -15.72 -9.81
N GLY A 142 5.39 -16.88 -9.39
CA GLY A 142 3.99 -17.00 -8.97
C GLY A 142 3.45 -18.42 -9.00
N ASN A 143 2.13 -18.51 -9.15
CA ASN A 143 1.32 -19.72 -9.19
C ASN A 143 1.27 -20.29 -10.61
N ALA A 144 1.53 -21.58 -10.74
CA ALA A 144 1.56 -22.26 -12.03
C ALA A 144 0.92 -23.65 -11.95
N GLU A 145 0.89 -24.32 -13.11
CA GLU A 145 0.38 -25.67 -13.24
C GLU A 145 1.27 -26.68 -12.53
N THR A 146 0.67 -27.65 -11.85
CA THR A 146 1.40 -28.77 -11.24
C THR A 146 1.84 -29.80 -12.28
N THR A 147 1.23 -29.81 -13.45
CA THR A 147 1.53 -30.72 -14.56
C THR A 147 2.84 -30.37 -15.26
N GLY A 148 3.23 -29.08 -15.25
CA GLY A 148 4.34 -28.56 -16.03
C GLY A 148 4.08 -28.53 -17.54
N ASN A 149 2.81 -28.45 -17.93
CA ASN A 149 2.35 -28.24 -19.30
C ASN A 149 1.58 -26.93 -19.35
N ASP A 150 1.32 -26.44 -20.55
CA ASP A 150 0.31 -25.44 -20.79
C ASP A 150 -1.06 -26.14 -20.64
N ASP A 151 -1.78 -25.85 -19.57
CA ASP A 151 -3.11 -26.39 -19.29
C ASP A 151 -4.23 -25.38 -19.68
N GLY A 152 -3.86 -24.29 -20.34
CA GLY A 152 -4.74 -23.30 -20.98
C GLY A 152 -5.08 -22.08 -20.13
N PRO A 153 -5.90 -21.17 -20.67
CA PRO A 153 -6.14 -19.87 -20.08
C PRO A 153 -6.62 -19.91 -18.62
N GLY A 154 -5.96 -19.13 -17.75
CA GLY A 154 -6.29 -18.98 -16.34
C GLY A 154 -5.78 -20.08 -15.43
N THR A 155 -4.89 -20.96 -15.89
CA THR A 155 -4.26 -22.01 -15.08
C THR A 155 -3.02 -21.52 -14.32
N MET A 156 -2.47 -20.38 -14.74
CA MET A 156 -1.39 -19.67 -14.06
C MET A 156 -1.83 -18.29 -13.56
N GLU A 157 -1.13 -17.80 -12.55
CA GLU A 157 -1.11 -16.37 -12.15
C GLU A 157 0.30 -16.05 -11.63
N CYS A 158 1.13 -15.51 -12.51
CA CYS A 158 2.51 -15.15 -12.21
C CYS A 158 2.81 -13.70 -12.54
N ILE A 159 3.68 -13.07 -11.75
CA ILE A 159 4.28 -11.81 -12.14
C ILE A 159 5.32 -12.11 -13.23
N TYR A 160 5.21 -11.40 -14.34
CA TYR A 160 6.24 -11.26 -15.37
C TYR A 160 6.87 -9.88 -15.26
N PHE A 161 8.20 -9.81 -15.41
CA PHE A 161 8.94 -8.56 -15.54
C PHE A 161 9.89 -8.62 -16.73
N GLY A 162 9.71 -7.71 -17.68
CA GLY A 162 10.51 -7.67 -18.92
C GLY A 162 9.92 -6.71 -19.94
N SER A 163 10.40 -6.79 -21.19
CA SER A 163 9.95 -5.92 -22.27
C SER A 163 9.27 -6.66 -23.43
N ASP A 164 8.69 -7.85 -23.15
CA ASP A 164 7.96 -8.63 -24.15
C ASP A 164 6.79 -7.83 -24.75
N LYS A 165 6.63 -7.92 -26.04
CA LYS A 165 5.57 -7.29 -26.84
C LYS A 165 4.72 -8.28 -27.62
N ASP A 166 5.20 -9.50 -27.76
CA ASP A 166 4.59 -10.48 -28.68
C ASP A 166 3.45 -11.24 -28.01
N TRP A 167 3.50 -11.40 -26.67
CA TRP A 167 2.55 -12.20 -25.90
C TRP A 167 1.44 -11.39 -25.21
N GLY A 168 1.35 -10.08 -25.41
CA GLY A 168 0.34 -9.22 -24.78
C GLY A 168 0.48 -7.76 -25.15
N GLY A 169 1.25 -7.44 -26.16
CA GLY A 169 1.49 -6.08 -26.64
C GLY A 169 2.38 -5.23 -25.72
N PRO A 170 2.80 -4.06 -26.19
CA PRO A 170 3.67 -3.16 -25.46
C PRO A 170 2.92 -2.40 -24.37
N GLY A 171 3.64 -2.01 -23.30
CA GLY A 171 3.26 -0.90 -22.43
C GLY A 171 3.73 0.45 -22.98
N GLN A 172 3.61 1.50 -22.17
CA GLN A 172 4.13 2.82 -22.50
C GLN A 172 5.66 2.84 -22.39
N GLY A 173 6.31 3.56 -23.28
CA GLY A 173 7.78 3.62 -23.35
C GLY A 173 8.38 2.34 -23.94
N ASN A 174 9.63 2.07 -23.58
CA ASN A 174 10.40 0.94 -24.13
C ASN A 174 10.41 -0.31 -23.22
N GLY A 175 9.73 -0.27 -22.09
CA GLY A 175 9.85 -1.25 -21.03
C GLY A 175 11.07 -0.98 -20.12
N PRO A 176 11.35 -1.83 -19.13
CA PRO A 176 10.55 -3.01 -18.78
C PRO A 176 9.19 -2.66 -18.16
N TRP A 177 8.28 -3.63 -18.19
CA TRP A 177 6.95 -3.52 -17.60
C TRP A 177 6.70 -4.65 -16.60
N VAL A 178 5.82 -4.36 -15.65
CA VAL A 178 5.17 -5.40 -14.84
C VAL A 178 3.96 -5.91 -15.60
N ALA A 179 3.84 -7.21 -15.73
CA ALA A 179 2.72 -7.87 -16.37
C ALA A 179 2.30 -9.13 -15.60
N ALA A 180 1.12 -9.66 -15.91
CA ALA A 180 0.64 -10.93 -15.43
C ALA A 180 0.76 -11.98 -16.52
N ASP A 181 1.48 -13.06 -16.27
CA ASP A 181 1.38 -14.29 -17.04
C ASP A 181 0.23 -15.13 -16.45
N LEU A 182 -0.83 -15.25 -17.24
CA LEU A 182 -2.07 -15.92 -16.84
C LEU A 182 -2.31 -17.22 -17.61
N GLU A 183 -1.26 -17.75 -18.23
CA GLU A 183 -1.23 -18.74 -19.28
C GLU A 183 -1.84 -18.22 -20.60
N ASP A 184 -1.31 -18.63 -21.74
CA ASP A 184 -1.69 -18.13 -23.07
C ASP A 184 -1.62 -16.60 -23.22
N GLY A 185 -0.72 -15.94 -22.51
CA GLY A 185 -0.45 -14.51 -22.66
C GLY A 185 0.13 -13.83 -21.43
N VAL A 186 0.93 -12.78 -21.71
CA VAL A 186 1.56 -11.91 -20.71
C VAL A 186 0.86 -10.56 -20.71
N PHE A 187 -0.08 -10.38 -19.81
CA PHE A 187 -1.04 -9.27 -19.83
C PHE A 187 -0.56 -8.06 -19.04
N LYS A 188 -0.64 -6.90 -19.65
CA LYS A 188 -0.40 -5.58 -19.04
C LYS A 188 -1.69 -4.82 -18.77
N GLY A 189 -2.84 -5.44 -19.11
CA GLY A 189 -4.20 -4.93 -18.98
C GLY A 189 -5.20 -5.95 -19.52
N ASN A 190 -6.43 -5.50 -19.78
CA ASN A 190 -7.43 -6.34 -20.45
C ASN A 190 -7.14 -6.41 -21.96
N ASP A 191 -6.47 -7.43 -22.42
CA ASP A 191 -6.08 -7.63 -23.81
C ASP A 191 -7.22 -8.18 -24.67
N ALA A 192 -8.38 -7.54 -24.64
CA ALA A 192 -9.55 -8.01 -25.39
C ALA A 192 -9.30 -8.22 -26.90
N GLY A 193 -8.35 -7.47 -27.46
CA GLY A 193 -7.94 -7.57 -28.86
C GLY A 193 -6.76 -8.51 -29.14
N TRP A 194 -6.09 -9.03 -28.09
CA TRP A 194 -4.92 -9.88 -28.27
C TRP A 194 -5.30 -11.22 -28.91
N GLN A 195 -4.48 -11.67 -29.84
CA GLN A 195 -4.59 -12.96 -30.49
C GLN A 195 -3.19 -13.59 -30.58
N TRP A 196 -3.08 -14.87 -30.31
CA TRP A 196 -1.85 -15.65 -30.47
C TRP A 196 -1.19 -15.42 -31.83
N GLY A 197 0.11 -15.17 -31.82
CA GLY A 197 0.90 -14.95 -33.05
C GLY A 197 0.64 -13.62 -33.77
N LYS A 198 -0.04 -12.67 -33.12
CA LYS A 198 -0.23 -11.31 -33.65
C LYS A 198 0.35 -10.28 -32.70
N THR A 199 1.28 -9.48 -33.20
CA THR A 199 1.89 -8.39 -32.45
C THR A 199 0.88 -7.25 -32.24
N HIS A 200 0.63 -6.87 -31.01
CA HIS A 200 -0.06 -5.64 -30.65
C HIS A 200 0.88 -4.45 -30.80
N THR A 201 0.43 -3.42 -31.49
CA THR A 201 1.24 -2.21 -31.71
C THR A 201 0.78 -1.02 -30.87
N THR A 202 -0.40 -1.07 -30.30
CA THR A 202 -0.94 0.02 -29.46
C THR A 202 -0.53 -0.20 -28.00
N PRO A 203 0.25 0.73 -27.41
CA PRO A 203 0.67 0.60 -26.02
C PRO A 203 -0.50 0.67 -25.03
N TRP A 204 -0.47 -0.17 -24.00
CA TRP A 204 -1.40 -0.13 -22.89
C TRP A 204 -1.18 1.16 -22.08
N PRO A 205 -2.22 2.02 -21.88
CA PRO A 205 -2.02 3.39 -21.43
C PRO A 205 -1.44 3.52 -20.02
N ASN A 206 -1.72 2.58 -19.13
CA ASN A 206 -1.27 2.62 -17.73
C ASN A 206 -0.10 1.71 -17.43
N ALA A 207 0.32 0.86 -18.38
CA ALA A 207 1.49 -0.01 -18.22
C ALA A 207 2.77 0.79 -18.46
N LEU A 208 3.22 1.55 -17.47
CA LEU A 208 4.38 2.43 -17.56
C LEU A 208 5.69 1.63 -17.53
N SER A 209 6.68 2.05 -18.34
CA SER A 209 8.07 1.60 -18.17
C SER A 209 8.59 1.97 -16.79
N ILE A 210 9.33 1.07 -16.13
CA ILE A 210 9.91 1.32 -14.82
C ILE A 210 11.43 1.46 -14.96
N GLU A 211 11.91 2.69 -14.96
CA GLU A 211 13.34 3.00 -15.04
C GLU A 211 13.94 3.12 -13.64
N ALA A 212 14.27 2.01 -13.03
CA ALA A 212 14.92 1.92 -11.73
C ALA A 212 15.96 0.81 -11.73
N ASP A 213 16.95 0.87 -10.84
CA ASP A 213 17.95 -0.20 -10.73
C ASP A 213 17.35 -1.44 -10.04
N TYR A 214 16.44 -1.25 -9.10
CA TYR A 214 15.69 -2.30 -8.43
C TYR A 214 14.20 -1.98 -8.51
N VAL A 215 13.41 -2.99 -8.82
CA VAL A 215 11.96 -2.83 -9.07
C VAL A 215 11.17 -3.74 -8.14
N THR A 216 10.15 -3.19 -7.49
CA THR A 216 9.07 -3.96 -6.89
C THR A 216 7.98 -4.16 -7.92
N ALA A 217 7.64 -5.41 -8.20
CA ALA A 217 6.51 -5.81 -9.04
C ALA A 217 5.49 -6.57 -8.20
N MET A 218 4.20 -6.28 -8.37
CA MET A 218 3.12 -6.86 -7.58
C MET A 218 1.94 -7.23 -8.46
N LEU A 219 1.34 -8.39 -8.18
CA LEU A 219 0.13 -8.90 -8.80
C LEU A 219 -0.87 -9.30 -7.72
N LYS A 220 -2.14 -8.92 -7.91
CA LYS A 220 -3.26 -9.28 -7.03
C LYS A 220 -4.36 -9.89 -7.87
N GLY A 221 -4.81 -11.04 -7.45
CA GLY A 221 -5.86 -11.82 -8.09
C GLY A 221 -7.06 -12.03 -7.17
N PRO A 222 -8.02 -11.09 -7.11
CA PRO A 222 -9.32 -11.33 -6.50
C PRO A 222 -10.13 -12.35 -7.30
N ASN A 223 -11.15 -12.94 -6.68
CA ASN A 223 -12.04 -13.92 -7.30
C ASN A 223 -13.28 -13.32 -7.98
N ASP A 224 -13.25 -12.01 -8.24
CA ASP A 224 -14.34 -11.26 -8.88
C ASP A 224 -14.18 -11.10 -10.41
N GLY A 225 -13.22 -11.80 -11.00
CA GLY A 225 -12.92 -11.73 -12.44
C GLY A 225 -11.99 -10.59 -12.83
N THR A 226 -11.42 -9.87 -11.86
CA THR A 226 -10.43 -8.80 -12.10
C THR A 226 -9.02 -9.24 -11.71
N PHE A 227 -8.02 -8.45 -12.09
CA PHE A 227 -6.66 -8.52 -11.56
C PHE A 227 -6.06 -7.12 -11.45
N LYS A 228 -5.09 -6.97 -10.56
CA LYS A 228 -4.41 -5.70 -10.35
C LYS A 228 -2.90 -5.88 -10.46
N LEU A 229 -2.26 -5.00 -11.23
CA LEU A 229 -0.82 -4.90 -11.37
C LEU A 229 -0.32 -3.61 -10.76
N LYS A 230 0.72 -3.70 -9.96
CA LYS A 230 1.43 -2.53 -9.40
C LYS A 230 2.92 -2.68 -9.63
N GLY A 231 3.60 -1.56 -9.79
CA GLY A 231 5.05 -1.54 -9.93
C GLY A 231 5.67 -0.21 -9.56
N GLY A 232 6.94 -0.25 -9.16
CA GLY A 232 7.68 0.95 -8.80
C GLY A 232 9.13 0.67 -8.42
N SER A 233 9.87 1.73 -8.10
CA SER A 233 11.25 1.58 -7.62
C SER A 233 11.27 0.91 -6.26
N ALA A 234 12.09 -0.13 -6.08
CA ALA A 234 12.34 -0.75 -4.79
C ALA A 234 13.25 0.10 -3.86
N GLN A 235 13.72 1.25 -4.36
CA GLN A 235 14.65 2.13 -3.64
C GLN A 235 13.98 3.39 -3.10
N LYS A 236 12.81 3.77 -3.65
CA LYS A 236 12.11 4.99 -3.27
C LYS A 236 10.66 5.02 -3.74
N GLY A 237 9.84 5.82 -3.08
CA GLY A 237 8.48 6.14 -3.51
C GLY A 237 7.48 5.01 -3.32
N LYS A 238 6.29 5.23 -3.85
CA LYS A 238 5.14 4.32 -3.78
C LYS A 238 5.06 3.46 -5.05
N LEU A 239 4.22 2.41 -4.99
CA LEU A 239 3.85 1.66 -6.18
C LEU A 239 2.82 2.44 -7.01
N ASN A 240 2.99 2.41 -8.33
CA ASN A 240 1.99 2.86 -9.28
C ASN A 240 1.07 1.70 -9.65
N THR A 241 -0.24 1.94 -9.70
CA THR A 241 -1.18 0.98 -10.27
C THR A 241 -1.07 1.02 -11.79
N MET A 242 -0.63 -0.10 -12.37
CA MET A 242 -0.46 -0.28 -13.82
C MET A 242 -1.74 -0.78 -14.47
N TRP A 243 -2.49 -1.61 -13.75
CA TRP A 243 -3.79 -2.13 -14.14
C TRP A 243 -4.64 -2.40 -12.89
N ASP A 244 -5.93 -2.14 -12.99
CA ASP A 244 -6.95 -2.52 -12.02
C ASP A 244 -8.25 -2.72 -12.81
N GLY A 245 -8.60 -3.96 -13.11
CA GLY A 245 -9.74 -4.22 -13.95
C GLY A 245 -9.87 -5.68 -14.38
N PRO A 246 -10.81 -5.96 -15.31
CA PRO A 246 -11.18 -7.33 -15.65
C PRO A 246 -10.04 -8.10 -16.31
N ARG A 247 -10.05 -9.42 -16.09
CA ARG A 247 -9.28 -10.37 -16.90
C ARG A 247 -9.88 -10.48 -18.29
N LYS A 248 -9.07 -10.91 -19.25
CA LYS A 248 -9.55 -11.25 -20.59
C LYS A 248 -10.66 -12.31 -20.49
N ARG A 249 -11.61 -12.24 -21.41
CA ARG A 249 -12.68 -13.25 -21.52
C ARG A 249 -12.08 -14.66 -21.67
N GLY A 250 -12.55 -15.58 -20.84
CA GLY A 250 -12.07 -16.97 -20.79
C GLY A 250 -11.01 -17.22 -19.71
N TYR A 251 -10.52 -16.18 -19.01
CA TYR A 251 -9.55 -16.28 -17.91
C TYR A 251 -10.17 -16.18 -16.52
N SER A 252 -11.49 -16.20 -16.45
CA SER A 252 -12.27 -16.27 -15.20
C SER A 252 -13.44 -17.21 -15.37
N PRO A 253 -13.79 -18.03 -14.34
CA PRO A 253 -12.98 -18.20 -13.12
C PRO A 253 -11.61 -18.81 -13.41
N ARG A 254 -10.62 -18.51 -12.56
CA ARG A 254 -9.27 -19.10 -12.64
C ARG A 254 -9.33 -20.61 -12.35
N LYS A 255 -8.26 -21.28 -12.76
CA LYS A 255 -8.08 -22.73 -12.57
C LYS A 255 -6.69 -23.01 -11.99
N LEU A 256 -6.29 -22.18 -11.01
CA LEU A 256 -4.97 -22.26 -10.38
C LEU A 256 -4.70 -23.65 -9.82
N GLN A 257 -3.49 -24.15 -9.97
CA GLN A 257 -3.12 -25.50 -9.53
C GLN A 257 -2.18 -25.49 -8.31
N GLY A 258 -1.62 -24.34 -7.95
CA GLY A 258 -0.86 -24.16 -6.73
C GLY A 258 0.61 -24.54 -6.79
N ALA A 259 1.19 -24.83 -7.96
CA ALA A 259 2.64 -24.93 -8.05
C ALA A 259 3.26 -23.53 -7.90
N ILE A 260 4.47 -23.44 -7.34
CA ILE A 260 5.26 -22.21 -7.32
C ILE A 260 6.37 -22.33 -8.34
N VAL A 261 6.49 -21.33 -9.23
CA VAL A 261 7.60 -21.21 -10.18
C VAL A 261 8.39 -19.94 -9.95
N LEU A 262 9.68 -19.98 -10.27
CA LEU A 262 10.58 -18.85 -10.25
C LEU A 262 11.59 -18.97 -11.41
N GLY A 263 11.58 -17.97 -12.28
CA GLY A 263 12.61 -17.79 -13.32
C GLY A 263 12.23 -18.34 -14.70
N ASN A 264 11.23 -19.18 -14.83
CA ASN A 264 10.71 -19.67 -16.11
C ASN A 264 9.18 -19.75 -16.10
N GLY A 265 8.56 -20.02 -17.23
CA GLY A 265 7.12 -20.21 -17.35
C GLY A 265 6.62 -21.50 -16.69
N GLY A 266 5.30 -21.63 -16.53
CA GLY A 266 4.64 -22.80 -15.97
C GLY A 266 4.94 -24.07 -16.75
N ASP A 267 4.95 -23.99 -18.05
CA ASP A 267 5.31 -25.03 -19.00
C ASP A 267 6.83 -25.21 -19.23
N GLY A 268 7.64 -24.38 -18.56
CA GLY A 268 9.09 -24.34 -18.71
C GLY A 268 9.60 -23.44 -19.81
N SER A 269 8.78 -22.54 -20.37
CA SER A 269 9.23 -21.54 -21.35
C SER A 269 10.41 -20.75 -20.81
N ASP A 270 11.50 -20.63 -21.60
CA ASP A 270 12.87 -20.41 -21.13
C ASP A 270 13.55 -19.18 -21.78
N GLY A 271 12.81 -18.37 -22.54
CA GLY A 271 13.37 -17.21 -23.24
C GLY A 271 13.67 -16.00 -22.36
N GLY A 272 13.03 -15.85 -21.21
CA GLY A 272 13.18 -14.67 -20.35
C GLY A 272 14.52 -14.59 -19.63
N ALA A 273 15.01 -13.38 -19.37
CA ALA A 273 16.17 -13.08 -18.53
C ALA A 273 15.77 -12.21 -17.34
N GLY A 274 16.46 -12.36 -16.22
CA GLY A 274 16.18 -11.54 -15.03
C GLY A 274 16.98 -11.92 -13.80
N THR A 275 16.87 -11.08 -12.78
CA THR A 275 17.47 -11.35 -11.47
C THR A 275 16.44 -11.10 -10.37
N PHE A 276 16.19 -12.12 -9.55
CA PHE A 276 15.26 -12.08 -8.43
C PHE A 276 16.00 -11.96 -7.11
N PHE A 277 15.49 -11.14 -6.20
CA PHE A 277 16.08 -10.90 -4.87
C PHE A 277 15.21 -11.42 -3.73
N GLU A 278 13.93 -11.10 -3.74
CA GLU A 278 12.94 -11.58 -2.78
C GLU A 278 11.55 -11.60 -3.40
N GLY A 279 10.64 -12.35 -2.81
CA GLY A 279 9.24 -12.38 -3.19
C GLY A 279 8.40 -13.09 -2.14
N CYS A 280 7.09 -12.85 -2.18
CA CYS A 280 6.12 -13.47 -1.31
C CYS A 280 4.84 -13.72 -2.08
N MET A 281 4.19 -14.84 -1.77
CA MET A 281 2.85 -15.19 -2.23
C MET A 281 1.96 -15.44 -1.02
N THR A 282 0.71 -14.99 -1.07
CA THR A 282 -0.29 -15.16 -0.01
C THR A 282 -1.65 -15.50 -0.61
N ILE A 283 -2.42 -16.34 0.07
CA ILE A 283 -3.86 -16.47 -0.20
C ILE A 283 -4.53 -15.17 0.26
N GLY A 284 -5.55 -14.73 -0.49
CA GLY A 284 -6.34 -13.54 -0.20
C GLY A 284 -5.89 -12.30 -0.96
N ASN A 285 -6.75 -11.29 -0.93
CA ASN A 285 -6.56 -10.01 -1.58
C ASN A 285 -6.55 -8.88 -0.54
N PRO A 286 -5.41 -8.64 0.14
CA PRO A 286 -5.30 -7.60 1.15
C PRO A 286 -5.57 -6.21 0.54
N PRO A 287 -6.04 -5.22 1.34
CA PRO A 287 -6.28 -3.87 0.84
C PRO A 287 -4.98 -3.16 0.44
N ASP A 288 -5.09 -2.15 -0.42
CA ASP A 288 -3.96 -1.40 -0.96
C ASP A 288 -3.06 -0.78 0.11
N SER A 289 -3.61 -0.46 1.30
CA SER A 289 -2.81 0.01 2.45
C SER A 289 -1.79 -1.02 2.96
N ILE A 290 -2.02 -2.31 2.73
CA ILE A 290 -1.02 -3.36 3.02
C ILE A 290 0.05 -3.36 1.94
N ASP A 291 -0.31 -3.17 0.67
CA ASP A 291 0.64 -3.05 -0.43
C ASP A 291 1.60 -1.87 -0.20
N ASP A 292 1.07 -0.73 0.28
CA ASP A 292 1.88 0.44 0.64
C ASP A 292 2.86 0.15 1.78
N LYS A 293 2.44 -0.61 2.80
CA LYS A 293 3.32 -1.05 3.89
C LYS A 293 4.40 -2.01 3.41
N VAL A 294 4.07 -2.94 2.51
CA VAL A 294 5.04 -3.84 1.88
C VAL A 294 6.06 -3.03 1.09
N GLN A 295 5.62 -2.09 0.26
CA GLN A 295 6.52 -1.23 -0.50
C GLN A 295 7.42 -0.38 0.42
N ALA A 296 6.87 0.24 1.45
CA ALA A 296 7.65 1.01 2.42
C ALA A 296 8.73 0.15 3.11
N ASN A 297 8.39 -1.10 3.46
CA ASN A 297 9.33 -2.05 4.03
C ASN A 297 10.44 -2.46 3.04
N ILE A 298 10.11 -2.62 1.74
CA ILE A 298 11.09 -2.91 0.68
C ILE A 298 12.05 -1.72 0.50
N VAL A 299 11.52 -0.50 0.44
CA VAL A 299 12.33 0.73 0.34
C VAL A 299 13.26 0.86 1.54
N ALA A 300 12.74 0.64 2.75
CA ALA A 300 13.54 0.68 3.98
C ALA A 300 14.65 -0.38 4.04
N ALA A 301 14.53 -1.47 3.29
CA ALA A 301 15.60 -2.48 3.19
C ALA A 301 16.86 -1.97 2.47
N GLY A 302 16.75 -0.92 1.64
CA GLY A 302 17.91 -0.21 1.07
C GLY A 302 18.63 -0.96 -0.03
N TYR A 303 17.91 -1.48 -1.01
CA TYR A 303 18.48 -2.11 -2.21
C TYR A 303 19.46 -1.18 -2.94
N GLY A 304 20.65 -1.67 -3.27
CA GLY A 304 21.72 -0.93 -3.92
C GLY A 304 22.54 -0.04 -3.00
N SER A 305 22.15 0.17 -1.75
CA SER A 305 22.89 0.99 -0.79
C SER A 305 24.15 0.27 -0.31
N LYS A 306 25.32 0.88 -0.55
CA LYS A 306 26.61 0.44 -0.02
C LYS A 306 26.86 0.92 1.42
N ILE A 307 26.00 1.78 1.92
CA ILE A 307 26.05 2.32 3.28
C ILE A 307 24.95 1.61 4.06
N GLU A 308 25.25 1.24 5.31
CA GLU A 308 24.21 0.75 6.20
C GLU A 308 23.18 1.85 6.41
N LEU A 309 21.95 1.59 5.96
CA LEU A 309 20.86 2.50 6.28
C LEU A 309 20.56 2.33 7.76
N LYS A 310 20.48 3.43 8.48
CA LYS A 310 20.05 3.43 9.88
C LYS A 310 18.70 2.71 9.93
N LYS A 311 18.59 1.64 10.75
CA LYS A 311 17.28 1.04 11.02
C LYS A 311 16.35 2.18 11.46
N PRO A 312 15.13 2.26 10.94
CA PRO A 312 14.17 3.21 11.48
C PRO A 312 14.15 3.06 13.00
N ASP A 313 14.25 4.16 13.70
CA ASP A 313 14.13 4.14 15.15
C ASP A 313 12.80 3.48 15.53
N PRO A 314 12.71 2.73 16.65
CA PRO A 314 11.45 2.15 17.06
C PRO A 314 10.36 3.22 17.13
N ILE A 315 9.15 2.86 16.70
CA ILE A 315 8.01 3.76 16.86
C ILE A 315 7.72 3.86 18.35
N GLU A 316 8.02 5.00 18.93
CA GLU A 316 7.82 5.32 20.34
C GLU A 316 7.27 6.73 20.47
N PRO A 317 6.49 7.04 21.51
CA PRO A 317 6.15 8.43 21.82
C PRO A 317 7.40 9.30 21.88
N PHE A 318 7.36 10.50 21.33
CA PHE A 318 8.52 11.41 21.34
C PHE A 318 8.94 11.77 22.78
N LYS A 319 7.98 12.02 23.66
CA LYS A 319 8.18 12.24 25.08
C LYS A 319 7.48 11.13 25.87
N ASP A 320 6.31 11.43 26.40
CA ASP A 320 5.46 10.49 27.12
C ASP A 320 4.26 10.08 26.28
N THR A 321 3.63 8.96 26.62
CA THR A 321 2.35 8.58 26.01
C THR A 321 1.32 9.67 26.28
N LEU A 322 0.77 10.24 25.23
CA LEU A 322 -0.19 11.33 25.31
C LEU A 322 -1.54 10.81 25.79
N THR A 323 -2.11 11.42 26.83
CA THR A 323 -3.39 10.97 27.39
C THR A 323 -4.54 11.86 26.90
N ILE A 324 -5.63 11.23 26.48
CA ILE A 324 -6.87 11.89 26.06
C ILE A 324 -7.97 11.62 27.09
N PRO A 325 -8.74 12.64 27.54
CA PRO A 325 -8.62 14.08 27.23
C PRO A 325 -7.27 14.69 27.59
N GLY A 326 -6.82 15.66 26.78
CA GLY A 326 -5.54 16.34 26.96
C GLY A 326 -5.08 17.05 25.69
N LYS A 327 -3.97 17.77 25.79
CA LYS A 327 -3.37 18.56 24.74
C LYS A 327 -2.24 17.80 24.05
N ILE A 328 -2.19 17.88 22.74
CA ILE A 328 -1.15 17.31 21.86
C ILE A 328 -0.52 18.47 21.11
N GLU A 329 0.74 18.76 21.40
CA GLU A 329 1.54 19.70 20.61
C GLU A 329 1.94 19.03 19.28
N ALA A 330 1.83 19.77 18.18
CA ALA A 330 2.04 19.20 16.85
C ALA A 330 3.45 18.64 16.65
N GLU A 331 4.46 19.27 17.25
CA GLU A 331 5.85 18.84 17.19
C GLU A 331 6.17 17.56 17.97
N ASN A 332 5.27 17.10 18.84
CA ASN A 332 5.48 15.90 19.66
C ASN A 332 5.02 14.59 18.99
N TYR A 333 5.05 14.52 17.66
CA TYR A 333 4.75 13.28 16.94
C TYR A 333 5.75 12.16 17.30
N ASP A 334 5.35 10.91 17.11
CA ASP A 334 6.15 9.73 17.49
C ASP A 334 7.52 9.71 16.82
N LYS A 335 8.49 9.06 17.45
CA LYS A 335 9.76 8.66 16.85
C LYS A 335 9.51 7.54 15.83
N GLY A 336 10.51 7.21 15.05
CA GLY A 336 10.45 6.13 14.06
C GLY A 336 10.86 6.59 12.66
N GLY A 337 11.02 7.90 12.47
CA GLY A 337 11.46 8.48 11.20
C GLY A 337 10.35 8.55 10.15
N ASN A 338 10.74 9.03 8.96
CA ASN A 338 9.82 9.23 7.83
C ASN A 338 9.22 7.90 7.34
N GLY A 339 7.90 7.91 7.18
CA GLY A 339 7.10 6.73 6.81
C GLY A 339 6.64 5.88 7.99
N GLN A 340 7.09 6.17 9.24
CA GLN A 340 6.69 5.45 10.46
C GLN A 340 6.14 6.35 11.55
N GLY A 341 6.92 7.28 12.08
CA GLY A 341 6.48 8.28 13.05
C GLY A 341 5.78 9.48 12.42
N PHE A 342 6.10 9.77 11.20
CA PHE A 342 5.50 10.80 10.36
C PHE A 342 5.69 10.44 8.88
N LEU A 343 5.00 11.12 7.98
CA LEU A 343 5.30 11.14 6.54
C LEU A 343 5.50 12.58 6.12
N ASP A 344 6.65 12.87 5.59
CA ASP A 344 7.00 14.09 4.90
C ASP A 344 7.49 13.72 3.50
N THR A 345 6.80 14.25 2.49
CA THR A 345 7.13 13.98 1.08
C THR A 345 8.12 14.98 0.51
N ASP A 346 8.42 16.05 1.24
CA ASP A 346 9.44 17.06 0.92
C ASP A 346 10.58 17.02 1.94
N ILE A 347 11.66 16.36 1.58
CA ILE A 347 12.85 16.24 2.43
C ILE A 347 13.79 17.47 2.40
N GLU A 348 13.44 18.51 1.62
CA GLU A 348 14.31 19.70 1.45
C GLU A 348 14.23 20.69 2.63
N ASN A 349 13.31 20.49 3.57
CA ASN A 349 13.00 21.42 4.65
C ASN A 349 13.56 20.96 6.00
N GLU A 350 14.85 20.70 6.07
CA GLU A 350 15.53 20.23 7.26
C GLU A 350 15.88 21.37 8.22
N ASN A 351 14.90 21.93 8.90
CA ASN A 351 15.17 22.76 10.07
C ASN A 351 15.20 21.88 11.32
N SER A 352 16.36 21.56 11.84
CA SER A 352 16.56 20.83 13.11
C SER A 352 16.14 21.66 14.33
N LEU A 353 14.93 22.27 14.29
CA LEU A 353 14.54 23.29 15.27
C LEU A 353 14.22 22.72 16.66
N TYR A 354 13.68 21.52 16.73
CA TYR A 354 13.21 20.90 17.97
C TYR A 354 13.56 19.42 18.04
N ARG A 355 13.62 18.80 16.88
CA ARG A 355 13.91 17.37 16.69
C ARG A 355 14.97 17.22 15.60
N GLU A 356 15.70 16.11 15.67
CA GLU A 356 16.65 15.77 14.60
C GLU A 356 15.97 15.19 13.35
N ASP A 357 14.76 14.63 13.52
CA ASP A 357 13.91 14.08 12.47
C ASP A 357 12.78 15.07 12.14
N ASN A 358 13.04 16.00 11.29
CA ASN A 358 12.10 17.10 11.01
C ASN A 358 11.02 16.73 9.99
N ALA A 359 9.74 16.91 10.37
CA ALA A 359 8.57 16.78 9.50
C ALA A 359 7.98 18.15 9.08
N GLY A 360 8.80 19.12 8.76
CA GLY A 360 8.34 20.47 8.42
C GLY A 360 7.98 21.33 9.63
N LEU A 361 8.76 21.24 10.71
CA LEU A 361 8.60 22.11 11.88
C LEU A 361 9.18 23.50 11.64
N ASP A 362 8.53 24.51 12.20
CA ASP A 362 8.98 25.91 12.18
C ASP A 362 8.65 26.59 13.50
N SER A 363 9.04 27.85 13.65
CA SER A 363 8.74 28.67 14.82
C SER A 363 7.77 29.80 14.47
N ALA A 364 6.80 30.00 15.34
CA ALA A 364 5.88 31.15 15.28
C ALA A 364 5.77 31.83 16.65
N GLY A 365 6.58 32.84 16.88
CA GLY A 365 6.74 33.46 18.20
C GLY A 365 7.42 32.48 19.15
N ASP A 366 6.74 32.14 20.26
CA ASP A 366 7.26 31.22 21.28
C ASP A 366 6.85 29.75 21.00
N ALA A 367 6.00 29.52 19.99
CA ALA A 367 5.50 28.19 19.65
C ALA A 367 6.38 27.51 18.57
N ILE A 368 6.52 26.19 18.70
CA ILE A 368 6.98 25.32 17.63
C ILE A 368 5.74 24.79 16.93
N ILE A 369 5.70 24.91 15.63
CA ILE A 369 4.53 24.57 14.83
C ILE A 369 4.87 23.55 13.77
N TYR A 370 3.89 22.78 13.35
CA TYR A 370 3.93 22.06 12.10
C TYR A 370 3.44 22.99 10.98
N GLY A 371 4.31 23.26 10.01
CA GLY A 371 4.01 24.00 8.79
C GLY A 371 4.47 23.18 7.59
N TRP A 372 4.80 23.76 6.49
CA TRP A 372 5.49 23.16 5.32
C TRP A 372 4.98 21.79 4.81
N GLY A 373 3.85 21.30 5.33
CA GLY A 373 3.29 20.01 4.94
C GLY A 373 2.70 20.05 3.53
N TYR A 374 2.76 18.91 2.84
CA TYR A 374 2.12 18.65 1.55
C TYR A 374 0.89 17.77 1.68
N ALA A 375 0.10 17.69 0.63
CA ALA A 375 -1.06 16.79 0.61
C ALA A 375 -0.63 15.33 0.77
N ASN A 376 -1.29 14.61 1.68
CA ASN A 376 -1.01 13.25 2.14
C ASN A 376 0.15 13.10 3.12
N ASP A 377 0.84 14.16 3.54
CA ASP A 377 1.73 14.10 4.69
C ASP A 377 0.92 13.85 5.96
N TRP A 378 1.57 13.24 6.95
CA TRP A 378 0.89 12.96 8.21
C TRP A 378 1.87 12.91 9.39
N LEU A 379 1.35 13.24 10.57
CA LEU A 379 2.00 13.10 11.86
C LEU A 379 1.28 11.99 12.66
N ARG A 380 2.05 11.13 13.33
CA ARG A 380 1.55 10.02 14.14
C ARG A 380 1.80 10.26 15.62
N TYR A 381 0.84 9.89 16.45
CA TYR A 381 0.95 9.98 17.91
C TYR A 381 0.44 8.69 18.55
N THR A 382 1.21 8.13 19.47
CA THR A 382 0.74 7.07 20.36
C THR A 382 -0.02 7.71 21.52
N ILE A 383 -1.30 7.39 21.65
CA ILE A 383 -2.21 8.01 22.63
C ILE A 383 -2.85 6.96 23.52
N LYS A 384 -3.23 7.38 24.73
CA LYS A 384 -4.04 6.60 25.67
C LYS A 384 -5.35 7.34 25.96
N VAL A 385 -6.46 6.73 25.58
CA VAL A 385 -7.80 7.27 25.86
C VAL A 385 -8.26 6.77 27.24
N SER A 386 -8.58 7.68 28.14
CA SER A 386 -8.90 7.34 29.52
C SER A 386 -10.34 6.89 29.75
N LYS A 387 -11.28 7.33 28.89
CA LYS A 387 -12.72 7.06 29.00
C LYS A 387 -13.41 7.00 27.64
N ASN A 388 -14.50 6.22 27.56
CA ASN A 388 -15.36 6.13 26.38
C ASN A 388 -16.36 7.30 26.33
N ASP A 389 -15.90 8.51 26.12
CA ASP A 389 -16.75 9.70 26.09
C ASP A 389 -16.68 10.38 24.71
N SER A 390 -17.76 11.07 24.32
CA SER A 390 -17.69 12.01 23.20
C SER A 390 -16.76 13.15 23.56
N LEU A 391 -15.96 13.60 22.59
CA LEU A 391 -14.91 14.58 22.82
C LEU A 391 -15.09 15.79 21.90
N ASP A 392 -14.75 16.97 22.41
CA ASP A 392 -14.50 18.15 21.58
C ASP A 392 -13.02 18.21 21.27
N ILE A 393 -12.69 18.35 19.98
CA ILE A 393 -11.33 18.60 19.49
C ILE A 393 -11.23 20.07 19.16
N THR A 394 -10.31 20.75 19.80
CA THR A 394 -9.94 22.14 19.47
C THR A 394 -8.54 22.15 18.87
N ALA A 395 -8.39 22.71 17.69
CA ALA A 395 -7.10 22.90 17.02
C ALA A 395 -6.72 24.37 16.98
N ARG A 396 -5.46 24.71 17.29
CA ARG A 396 -4.89 26.06 17.12
C ARG A 396 -4.10 26.12 15.83
N VAL A 397 -4.61 26.92 14.89
CA VAL A 397 -4.15 26.93 13.49
C VAL A 397 -4.00 28.35 12.96
N SER A 398 -3.19 28.53 11.92
CA SER A 398 -3.12 29.77 11.13
C SER A 398 -2.98 29.48 9.66
N SER A 399 -3.52 30.35 8.81
CA SER A 399 -3.39 30.25 7.34
C SER A 399 -3.73 31.59 6.67
N PRO A 400 -2.92 32.05 5.71
CA PRO A 400 -3.33 33.15 4.84
C PRO A 400 -4.20 32.68 3.65
N SER A 401 -4.58 31.40 3.60
CA SER A 401 -5.28 30.78 2.48
C SER A 401 -6.69 30.34 2.85
N ASP A 402 -7.59 30.38 1.87
CA ASP A 402 -8.94 29.83 2.01
C ASP A 402 -8.97 28.33 1.73
N SER A 403 -9.91 27.64 2.39
CA SER A 403 -10.26 26.24 2.10
C SER A 403 -9.15 25.22 2.37
N THR A 404 -8.23 25.49 3.28
CA THR A 404 -7.24 24.52 3.78
C THR A 404 -7.85 23.63 4.87
N PHE A 405 -7.40 22.37 4.99
CA PHE A 405 -7.95 21.45 5.97
C PHE A 405 -7.06 20.23 6.17
N PHE A 406 -7.27 19.56 7.29
CA PHE A 406 -6.65 18.28 7.64
C PHE A 406 -7.66 17.32 8.28
N SER A 407 -7.38 16.02 8.20
CA SER A 407 -8.16 14.98 8.84
C SER A 407 -7.48 14.47 10.10
N ILE A 408 -8.28 14.08 11.09
CA ILE A 408 -7.83 13.38 12.30
C ILE A 408 -8.35 11.95 12.22
N LEU A 409 -7.42 10.99 12.29
CA LEU A 409 -7.73 9.57 12.26
C LEU A 409 -7.35 8.93 13.59
N VAL A 410 -8.15 7.98 14.05
CA VAL A 410 -7.80 7.08 15.16
C VAL A 410 -7.87 5.64 14.65
N ASP A 411 -6.77 4.91 14.79
CA ASP A 411 -6.60 3.54 14.26
C ASP A 411 -6.95 3.44 12.76
N ASP A 412 -6.43 4.41 11.99
CA ASP A 412 -6.63 4.57 10.54
C ASP A 412 -8.10 4.82 10.12
N LYS A 413 -8.97 5.24 11.06
CA LYS A 413 -10.36 5.65 10.77
C LYS A 413 -10.53 7.14 10.96
N ASP A 414 -11.09 7.82 9.97
CA ASP A 414 -11.44 9.24 10.06
C ASP A 414 -12.45 9.47 11.19
N ILE A 415 -12.10 10.37 12.13
CA ILE A 415 -12.98 10.79 13.21
C ILE A 415 -13.37 12.26 13.11
N ALA A 416 -12.55 13.09 12.46
CA ALA A 416 -12.82 14.50 12.25
C ALA A 416 -12.11 15.04 11.01
N LYS A 417 -12.72 16.06 10.42
CA LYS A 417 -12.12 16.95 9.43
C LYS A 417 -12.12 18.36 9.96
N ILE A 418 -10.95 18.96 10.07
CA ILE A 418 -10.76 20.31 10.60
C ILE A 418 -10.56 21.27 9.43
N MET A 419 -11.51 22.15 9.22
CA MET A 419 -11.39 23.24 8.25
C MET A 419 -10.62 24.39 8.89
N VAL A 420 -9.49 24.74 8.30
CA VAL A 420 -8.66 25.85 8.79
C VAL A 420 -9.17 27.16 8.19
N PRO A 421 -9.54 28.17 9.01
CA PRO A 421 -9.99 29.46 8.51
C PRO A 421 -8.84 30.25 7.90
N ASN A 422 -9.16 31.16 7.00
CA ASN A 422 -8.19 32.17 6.57
C ASN A 422 -8.01 33.19 7.70
N THR A 423 -6.85 33.16 8.34
CA THR A 423 -6.47 34.09 9.43
C THR A 423 -5.67 35.30 8.93
N SER A 424 -5.56 35.45 7.61
CA SER A 424 -4.86 36.52 6.90
C SER A 424 -3.33 36.53 7.02
N ASP A 425 -2.75 35.75 7.92
CA ASP A 425 -1.29 35.72 8.17
C ASP A 425 -0.89 34.35 8.76
N TRP A 426 0.35 33.93 8.49
CA TRP A 426 0.96 32.70 9.01
C TRP A 426 1.15 32.70 10.54
N LYS A 427 1.17 33.87 11.17
CA LYS A 427 1.41 34.06 12.62
C LYS A 427 0.17 34.48 13.38
N ASN A 428 -0.95 34.67 12.70
CA ASN A 428 -2.23 34.98 13.33
C ASN A 428 -3.00 33.70 13.60
N PHE A 429 -2.90 33.15 14.81
CA PHE A 429 -3.52 31.89 15.18
C PHE A 429 -4.95 32.08 15.69
N GLU A 430 -5.82 31.21 15.22
CA GLU A 430 -7.20 31.03 15.69
C GLU A 430 -7.43 29.59 16.18
N THR A 431 -8.49 29.38 16.96
CA THR A 431 -8.90 28.05 17.39
C THR A 431 -10.16 27.59 16.66
N VAL A 432 -10.15 26.36 16.22
CA VAL A 432 -11.30 25.69 15.57
C VAL A 432 -11.69 24.49 16.41
N THR A 433 -12.98 24.37 16.75
CA THR A 433 -13.48 23.27 17.55
C THR A 433 -14.50 22.42 16.80
N THR A 434 -14.41 21.10 16.93
CA THR A 434 -15.39 20.14 16.41
C THR A 434 -15.66 19.05 17.44
N THR A 435 -16.89 18.53 17.46
CA THR A 435 -17.25 17.41 18.34
C THR A 435 -17.13 16.09 17.58
N VAL A 436 -16.52 15.10 18.20
CA VAL A 436 -16.33 13.75 17.63
C VAL A 436 -17.08 12.69 18.46
N PRO A 437 -17.43 11.55 17.83
CA PRO A 437 -17.97 10.41 18.58
C PRO A 437 -17.00 9.92 19.65
N ALA A 438 -17.53 9.16 20.59
CA ALA A 438 -16.73 8.52 21.63
C ALA A 438 -15.64 7.63 21.01
N ILE A 439 -14.40 7.80 21.48
CA ILE A 439 -13.28 6.91 21.21
C ILE A 439 -13.23 5.91 22.38
N THR A 440 -13.04 4.63 22.10
CA THR A 440 -12.94 3.60 23.14
C THR A 440 -11.76 3.88 24.08
N ALA A 441 -11.92 3.55 25.38
CA ALA A 441 -10.79 3.65 26.30
C ALA A 441 -9.72 2.60 25.95
N GLY A 442 -8.45 2.96 26.07
CA GLY A 442 -7.32 2.09 25.74
C GLY A 442 -6.21 2.82 25.00
N ASP A 443 -5.25 2.04 24.51
CA ASP A 443 -4.15 2.53 23.71
C ASP A 443 -4.56 2.59 22.23
N HIS A 444 -4.28 3.71 21.57
CA HIS A 444 -4.64 3.98 20.18
C HIS A 444 -3.50 4.68 19.43
N VAL A 445 -3.61 4.69 18.12
CA VAL A 445 -2.78 5.49 17.21
C VAL A 445 -3.63 6.63 16.67
N LEU A 446 -3.22 7.86 16.94
CA LEU A 446 -3.80 9.05 16.34
C LEU A 446 -2.91 9.49 15.17
N LYS A 447 -3.53 9.89 14.05
CA LYS A 447 -2.84 10.55 12.94
C LYS A 447 -3.51 11.88 12.62
N ILE A 448 -2.68 12.87 12.33
CA ILE A 448 -3.11 14.13 11.70
C ILE A 448 -2.64 14.04 10.25
N GLN A 449 -3.56 13.96 9.31
CA GLN A 449 -3.27 13.84 7.87
C GLN A 449 -3.59 15.15 7.17
N ILE A 450 -2.62 15.64 6.39
CA ILE A 450 -2.76 16.86 5.61
C ILE A 450 -3.51 16.54 4.32
N ASP A 451 -4.74 17.02 4.19
CA ASP A 451 -5.52 16.81 2.96
C ASP A 451 -5.30 17.96 1.98
N LYS A 452 -5.35 19.19 2.47
CA LYS A 452 -5.09 20.39 1.70
C LYS A 452 -4.17 21.34 2.45
N PRO A 453 -2.91 21.49 2.01
CA PRO A 453 -1.86 22.21 2.71
C PRO A 453 -2.08 23.74 2.75
N TYR A 454 -1.05 24.49 3.13
CA TYR A 454 -0.99 25.93 3.35
C TYR A 454 -1.64 26.40 4.66
N PHE A 455 -1.34 25.71 5.75
CA PHE A 455 -1.67 26.14 7.11
C PHE A 455 -0.55 25.76 8.07
N ASN A 456 -0.53 26.40 9.23
CA ASN A 456 0.26 26.02 10.38
C ASN A 456 -0.63 25.40 11.44
N LEU A 457 -0.14 24.35 12.10
CA LEU A 457 -0.77 23.70 13.24
C LEU A 457 0.18 23.81 14.45
N ASP A 458 -0.30 24.40 15.54
CA ASP A 458 0.43 24.50 16.80
C ASP A 458 0.09 23.29 17.69
N TRP A 459 -1.18 23.10 18.00
CA TRP A 459 -1.63 21.99 18.83
C TRP A 459 -3.09 21.58 18.53
N ILE A 460 -3.42 20.39 18.99
CA ILE A 460 -4.82 19.96 19.15
C ILE A 460 -5.09 19.60 20.61
N GLU A 461 -6.28 19.88 21.11
CA GLU A 461 -6.71 19.56 22.47
C GLU A 461 -8.02 18.80 22.45
N PHE A 462 -8.04 17.69 23.16
CA PHE A 462 -9.23 16.88 23.38
C PHE A 462 -9.79 17.20 24.76
N THR A 463 -11.03 17.64 24.80
CA THR A 463 -11.77 17.86 26.03
C THR A 463 -13.04 17.03 26.05
N ALA A 464 -13.56 16.69 27.23
CA ALA A 464 -14.87 16.07 27.29
C ALA A 464 -15.90 16.96 26.59
N ALA A 465 -16.65 16.38 25.64
CA ALA A 465 -17.70 17.15 24.98
C ALA A 465 -18.63 17.73 26.04
N LYS A 466 -18.85 19.02 25.99
CA LYS A 466 -19.83 19.65 26.85
C LYS A 466 -21.14 18.93 26.59
N GLU A 467 -21.71 18.32 27.64
CA GLU A 467 -23.07 17.83 27.53
C GLU A 467 -23.88 18.96 26.89
N LYS A 468 -24.40 18.70 25.71
CA LYS A 468 -25.44 19.57 25.16
C LYS A 468 -26.52 19.48 26.24
N THR A 469 -26.54 20.44 27.13
CA THR A 469 -27.61 20.61 28.09
C THR A 469 -28.87 20.45 27.25
N ALA A 470 -29.58 19.35 27.46
CA ALA A 470 -30.83 19.14 26.75
C ALA A 470 -31.58 20.44 26.97
N LEU A 471 -31.79 21.19 25.91
CA LEU A 471 -32.60 22.39 25.98
C LEU A 471 -33.82 21.96 26.77
N PRO A 472 -34.20 22.64 27.88
CA PRO A 472 -35.32 22.23 28.68
C PRO A 472 -36.43 21.90 27.72
N GLN A 473 -37.00 20.70 27.83
CA GLN A 473 -38.17 20.32 27.05
C GLN A 473 -39.28 21.31 27.46
N PHE A 474 -39.31 22.42 26.73
CA PHE A 474 -40.50 23.25 26.75
C PHE A 474 -41.58 22.41 26.09
N SER A 475 -42.40 21.80 26.92
CA SER A 475 -43.67 21.25 26.50
C SER A 475 -44.56 22.43 26.11
N LEU A 476 -44.35 22.96 24.89
CA LEU A 476 -45.32 23.83 24.27
C LEU A 476 -46.50 22.96 23.82
N ARG A 477 -47.42 22.75 24.72
CA ARG A 477 -48.79 22.45 24.34
C ARG A 477 -49.36 23.71 23.67
N THR A 478 -49.18 23.83 22.37
CA THR A 478 -49.96 24.74 21.55
C THR A 478 -50.41 23.97 20.31
N ASN A 479 -51.71 23.72 20.25
CA ASN A 479 -52.46 23.26 19.09
C ASN A 479 -52.51 24.35 17.99
N SER A 480 -51.42 24.87 17.51
CA SER A 480 -51.33 25.77 16.37
C SER A 480 -50.55 25.15 15.24
N SER A 481 -51.22 24.85 14.15
CA SER A 481 -50.55 24.37 12.94
C SER A 481 -49.66 25.48 12.36
N GLN A 482 -48.40 25.16 12.10
CA GLN A 482 -47.41 26.10 11.54
C GLN A 482 -47.15 25.79 10.05
N ILE A 483 -46.95 26.85 9.27
CA ILE A 483 -46.58 26.69 7.85
C ILE A 483 -45.08 26.55 7.74
N TYR A 484 -44.62 25.49 7.03
CA TYR A 484 -43.24 25.20 6.67
C TYR A 484 -43.04 25.42 5.20
N SER A 485 -42.05 26.22 4.81
CA SER A 485 -41.69 26.46 3.42
C SER A 485 -40.33 25.83 3.12
N VAL A 486 -40.24 25.07 2.04
CA VAL A 486 -39.04 24.39 1.58
C VAL A 486 -38.48 25.12 0.36
N TYR A 487 -37.19 25.42 0.39
CA TYR A 487 -36.48 26.14 -0.66
C TYR A 487 -35.33 25.29 -1.19
N ASP A 488 -35.02 25.43 -2.47
CA ASP A 488 -33.77 24.90 -3.05
C ASP A 488 -32.55 25.75 -2.62
N VAL A 489 -31.35 25.32 -3.04
CA VAL A 489 -30.10 26.04 -2.72
C VAL A 489 -30.00 27.41 -3.42
N LEU A 490 -30.80 27.66 -4.46
CA LEU A 490 -30.87 28.93 -5.17
C LEU A 490 -31.84 29.91 -4.52
N GLY A 491 -32.59 29.47 -3.49
CA GLY A 491 -33.54 30.28 -2.76
C GLY A 491 -34.96 30.26 -3.35
N ASN A 492 -35.24 29.40 -4.34
CA ASN A 492 -36.57 29.24 -4.89
C ASN A 492 -37.41 28.38 -3.96
N ARG A 493 -38.67 28.80 -3.70
CA ARG A 493 -39.59 28.00 -2.90
C ARG A 493 -40.10 26.81 -3.70
N VAL A 494 -39.71 25.61 -3.28
CA VAL A 494 -40.05 24.35 -3.96
C VAL A 494 -41.44 23.84 -3.54
N THR A 495 -41.73 23.92 -2.22
CA THR A 495 -43.04 23.51 -1.68
C THR A 495 -43.33 24.21 -0.35
N SER A 496 -44.58 24.13 0.11
CA SER A 496 -44.95 24.50 1.49
C SER A 496 -46.04 23.58 2.00
N PHE A 497 -46.05 23.30 3.28
CA PHE A 497 -47.07 22.45 3.92
C PHE A 497 -47.36 22.92 5.32
N GLN A 498 -48.49 22.54 5.87
CA GLN A 498 -48.93 22.88 7.20
C GLN A 498 -48.86 21.63 8.07
N ALA A 499 -48.21 21.75 9.24
CA ALA A 499 -48.10 20.64 10.19
C ALA A 499 -48.19 21.15 11.62
N SER A 500 -48.75 20.33 12.49
CA SER A 500 -48.84 20.57 13.95
C SER A 500 -47.80 19.75 14.73
N GLU A 501 -46.78 19.23 14.04
CA GLU A 501 -45.83 18.31 14.63
C GLU A 501 -44.64 19.01 15.28
N SER A 502 -44.15 18.45 16.37
CA SER A 502 -43.04 19.01 17.18
C SER A 502 -41.66 18.53 16.77
N SER A 503 -41.58 17.50 15.90
CA SER A 503 -40.32 16.90 15.46
C SER A 503 -39.95 17.35 14.03
N MET A 504 -38.76 17.94 13.87
CA MET A 504 -38.25 18.35 12.58
C MET A 504 -37.98 17.15 11.66
N GLN A 505 -37.68 15.98 12.18
CA GLN A 505 -37.50 14.76 11.41
C GLN A 505 -38.81 14.33 10.74
N ASN A 506 -39.90 14.32 11.45
CA ASN A 506 -41.23 14.00 10.92
C ASN A 506 -41.69 15.00 9.88
N ILE A 507 -41.35 16.28 10.07
CA ILE A 507 -41.63 17.36 9.11
C ILE A 507 -40.85 17.15 7.82
N TRP A 508 -39.59 16.78 7.93
CA TRP A 508 -38.75 16.48 6.77
C TRP A 508 -39.22 15.21 6.04
N ASP A 509 -39.54 14.16 6.77
CA ASP A 509 -40.00 12.89 6.20
C ASP A 509 -41.28 13.06 5.37
N LYS A 510 -42.14 14.00 5.73
CA LYS A 510 -43.29 14.39 4.92
C LYS A 510 -42.91 15.23 3.72
N ALA A 511 -41.98 16.17 3.87
CA ALA A 511 -41.59 17.10 2.80
C ALA A 511 -40.79 16.43 1.69
N ARG A 512 -39.96 15.44 2.02
CA ARG A 512 -39.02 14.82 1.07
C ARG A 512 -39.62 13.81 0.10
N VAL A 513 -40.86 13.37 0.32
CA VAL A 513 -41.47 12.28 -0.45
C VAL A 513 -41.49 12.61 -1.95
N ASP A 514 -41.82 13.86 -2.31
CA ASP A 514 -41.96 14.33 -3.68
C ASP A 514 -40.78 15.17 -4.18
N LEU A 515 -39.68 15.27 -3.41
CA LEU A 515 -38.53 16.09 -3.79
C LEU A 515 -37.44 15.25 -4.44
N PRO A 516 -36.77 15.74 -5.51
CA PRO A 516 -35.58 15.14 -6.07
C PRO A 516 -34.43 15.05 -5.02
N GLY A 517 -33.39 14.23 -5.31
CA GLY A 517 -32.17 14.24 -4.53
C GLY A 517 -31.52 15.63 -4.55
N GLY A 518 -31.03 16.13 -3.41
CA GLY A 518 -30.44 17.46 -3.33
C GLY A 518 -30.42 18.06 -1.93
N ILE A 519 -29.97 19.31 -1.85
CA ILE A 519 -29.93 20.09 -0.60
C ILE A 519 -31.09 21.08 -0.59
N TYR A 520 -31.78 21.16 0.55
CA TYR A 520 -32.94 22.03 0.75
C TYR A 520 -32.83 22.81 2.05
N VAL A 521 -33.56 23.90 2.12
CA VAL A 521 -33.69 24.74 3.29
C VAL A 521 -35.14 24.82 3.72
N ILE A 522 -35.46 24.38 4.93
CA ILE A 522 -36.80 24.54 5.49
C ILE A 522 -36.82 25.81 6.34
N LYS A 523 -37.77 26.70 6.06
CA LYS A 523 -38.00 27.94 6.83
C LYS A 523 -39.34 27.93 7.51
N THR A 524 -39.34 28.42 8.73
CA THR A 524 -40.53 28.82 9.49
C THR A 524 -40.42 30.29 9.84
N ASN A 525 -41.43 30.86 10.49
CA ASN A 525 -41.37 32.24 10.97
C ASN A 525 -40.24 32.51 11.97
N SER A 526 -39.68 31.48 12.57
CA SER A 526 -38.69 31.62 13.65
C SER A 526 -37.40 30.81 13.43
N LYS A 527 -37.34 29.89 12.46
CA LYS A 527 -36.17 28.99 12.25
C LYS A 527 -35.92 28.71 10.79
N THR A 528 -34.63 28.51 10.46
CA THR A 528 -34.16 28.06 9.15
C THR A 528 -33.26 26.85 9.36
N ILE A 529 -33.48 25.75 8.64
CA ILE A 529 -32.71 24.51 8.76
C ILE A 529 -32.35 24.01 7.37
N ARG A 530 -31.09 23.65 7.18
CA ARG A 530 -30.59 23.04 5.94
C ARG A 530 -30.65 21.51 6.05
N ILE A 531 -31.15 20.83 5.03
CA ILE A 531 -31.35 19.37 5.02
C ILE A 531 -30.93 18.82 3.66
N SER A 532 -30.39 17.61 3.66
CA SER A 532 -30.05 16.88 2.43
C SER A 532 -31.07 15.77 2.17
N ASN A 533 -31.51 15.63 0.92
CA ASN A 533 -32.30 14.50 0.43
C ASN A 533 -31.37 13.58 -0.38
N THR A 534 -30.98 12.47 0.22
CA THR A 534 -30.15 11.42 -0.42
C THR A 534 -31.08 10.33 -0.97
N LYS A 535 -31.74 10.58 -2.10
CA LYS A 535 -32.41 9.51 -2.85
C LYS A 535 -31.42 8.83 -3.76
#